data_e49c0491699feea41790109a5b7593d4
#
_entry.id   e49c0491699feea41790109a5b7593d4
#
_cell.length_a   1.000
_cell.length_b   1.000
_cell.length_c   1.000
_cell.angle_alpha   90.00
_cell.angle_beta   90.00
_cell.angle_gamma   90.00
#
_symmetry.space_group_name_H-M   'P 1'
#
loop_
_entity.id
_entity.type
_entity.pdbx_description
1 polymer ?
#
loop_
_entity_poly.entity_id
_entity_poly.type
_entity_poly.pdbx_seq_one_letter_code
_entity_poly.pdbx_strand_id
1 'polypeptide(L)'
;MGVVPVPDERLSKLSEISKSKKIINTTISFVDIAGLVKGASKGEGLGNKFLSHIREVDAVIHMIRCFDSDDIQNVNPDVDPIRDLEIIETEMMLADLESIQKRLEKNNKKNVDEDQLKILKIALDLSLIHI
;
A
#
# COMPACT_ATOMS: atom_id res chain seq x y z
N MET A 1 -14.72 5.55 1.90
CA MET A 1 -14.18 5.01 3.17
C MET A 1 -15.29 4.29 3.90
N GLY A 2 -15.09 3.02 4.27
CA GLY A 2 -16.03 2.19 5.03
C GLY A 2 -15.40 1.74 6.33
N VAL A 3 -16.15 1.77 7.44
CA VAL A 3 -15.69 1.31 8.76
C VAL A 3 -16.48 0.08 9.14
N VAL A 4 -15.79 -1.02 9.46
CA VAL A 4 -16.40 -2.31 9.79
C VAL A 4 -15.91 -2.77 11.18
N PRO A 5 -16.82 -3.17 12.07
CA PRO A 5 -16.41 -3.75 13.35
C PRO A 5 -15.78 -5.13 13.14
N VAL A 6 -14.73 -5.43 13.87
CA VAL A 6 -14.07 -6.74 13.86
C VAL A 6 -14.75 -7.64 14.89
N PRO A 7 -15.38 -8.76 14.48
CA PRO A 7 -15.95 -9.72 15.42
C PRO A 7 -14.84 -10.36 16.26
N ASP A 8 -15.04 -10.41 17.59
CA ASP A 8 -14.11 -11.09 18.50
C ASP A 8 -14.92 -11.78 19.62
N GLU A 9 -15.01 -13.10 19.54
CA GLU A 9 -15.76 -13.92 20.50
C GLU A 9 -15.17 -13.86 21.92
N ARG A 10 -13.90 -13.49 22.07
CA ARG A 10 -13.26 -13.35 23.37
C ARG A 10 -13.86 -12.22 24.19
N LEU A 11 -14.36 -11.18 23.52
CA LEU A 11 -14.97 -10.02 24.17
C LEU A 11 -16.23 -10.38 24.94
N SER A 12 -17.04 -11.31 24.44
CA SER A 12 -18.24 -11.78 25.14
C SER A 12 -17.87 -12.46 26.46
N LYS A 13 -16.89 -13.36 26.43
CA LYS A 13 -16.40 -14.06 27.63
C LYS A 13 -15.76 -13.10 28.64
N LEU A 14 -14.98 -12.16 28.19
CA LEU A 14 -14.36 -11.12 29.03
C LEU A 14 -15.42 -10.22 29.64
N SER A 15 -16.46 -9.86 28.91
CA SER A 15 -17.57 -9.05 29.38
C SER A 15 -18.34 -9.74 30.48
N GLU A 16 -18.59 -11.04 30.38
CA GLU A 16 -19.25 -11.85 31.42
C GLU A 16 -18.44 -11.87 32.75
N ILE A 17 -17.12 -12.12 32.63
CA ILE A 17 -16.21 -12.16 33.79
C ILE A 17 -16.11 -10.79 34.43
N SER A 18 -15.98 -9.73 33.66
CA SER A 18 -15.79 -8.35 34.14
C SER A 18 -17.10 -7.65 34.45
N LYS A 19 -18.26 -8.28 34.19
CA LYS A 19 -19.61 -7.68 34.30
C LYS A 19 -19.70 -6.33 33.58
N SER A 20 -19.13 -6.25 32.38
CA SER A 20 -19.07 -5.01 31.61
C SER A 20 -20.46 -4.60 31.12
N LYS A 21 -20.78 -3.31 31.17
CA LYS A 21 -22.07 -2.78 30.71
C LYS A 21 -22.22 -2.75 29.20
N LYS A 22 -21.09 -2.77 28.46
CA LYS A 22 -21.08 -2.64 27.00
C LYS A 22 -19.83 -3.31 26.43
N ILE A 23 -19.99 -3.99 25.31
CA ILE A 23 -18.90 -4.51 24.48
C ILE A 23 -18.70 -3.55 23.30
N ILE A 24 -17.46 -3.15 23.06
CA ILE A 24 -17.08 -2.32 21.93
C ILE A 24 -16.00 -3.06 21.16
N ASN A 25 -16.32 -3.48 19.95
CA ASN A 25 -15.37 -4.13 19.05
C ASN A 25 -14.40 -3.10 18.48
N THR A 26 -13.18 -3.51 18.22
CA THR A 26 -12.28 -2.73 17.36
C THR A 26 -12.83 -2.61 15.94
N THR A 27 -12.38 -1.63 15.19
CA THR A 27 -12.86 -1.40 13.83
C THR A 27 -11.70 -1.40 12.85
N ILE A 28 -11.98 -1.84 11.61
CA ILE A 28 -11.10 -1.68 10.46
C ILE A 28 -11.73 -0.65 9.53
N SER A 29 -10.91 0.28 9.05
CA SER A 29 -11.30 1.26 8.04
C SER A 29 -10.81 0.80 6.68
N PHE A 30 -11.73 0.59 5.75
CA PHE A 30 -11.43 0.32 4.35
C PHE A 30 -11.44 1.62 3.56
N VAL A 31 -10.36 1.91 2.87
CA VAL A 31 -10.23 3.05 1.96
C VAL A 31 -10.18 2.51 0.55
N ASP A 32 -11.13 2.92 -0.29
CA ASP A 32 -11.06 2.64 -1.72
C ASP A 32 -10.00 3.55 -2.35
N ILE A 33 -8.99 2.94 -2.95
CA ILE A 33 -7.92 3.64 -3.64
C ILE A 33 -8.21 3.54 -5.13
N ALA A 34 -8.43 4.67 -5.79
CA ALA A 34 -8.67 4.73 -7.23
C ALA A 34 -7.57 3.96 -7.98
N GLY A 35 -7.98 3.16 -8.97
CA GLY A 35 -7.11 2.21 -9.67
C GLY A 35 -5.84 2.84 -10.24
N LEU A 36 -4.79 2.05 -10.23
CA LEU A 36 -3.47 2.43 -10.71
C LEU A 36 -3.46 2.52 -12.24
N VAL A 37 -2.98 3.63 -12.76
CA VAL A 37 -2.74 3.80 -14.19
C VAL A 37 -1.24 3.62 -14.44
N LYS A 38 -0.87 2.88 -15.47
CA LYS A 38 0.52 2.69 -15.89
C LYS A 38 1.23 4.05 -16.01
N GLY A 39 2.42 4.19 -15.41
CA GLY A 39 3.17 5.45 -15.36
C GLY A 39 2.85 6.33 -14.13
N ALA A 40 2.19 5.79 -13.13
CA ALA A 40 1.83 6.48 -11.90
C ALA A 40 3.05 7.03 -11.13
N SER A 41 4.17 6.34 -11.19
CA SER A 41 5.44 6.74 -10.54
C SER A 41 6.10 7.96 -11.19
N LYS A 42 5.81 8.25 -12.48
CA LYS A 42 6.44 9.36 -13.22
C LYS A 42 5.81 10.74 -12.95
N GLY A 43 4.95 10.87 -11.95
CA GLY A 43 4.55 12.17 -11.42
C GLY A 43 3.42 12.89 -12.17
N GLU A 44 2.77 12.27 -13.13
CA GLU A 44 1.65 12.87 -13.85
C GLU A 44 0.31 12.56 -13.15
N GLY A 45 -0.11 13.45 -12.26
CA GLY A 45 -1.50 13.57 -11.80
C GLY A 45 -2.00 12.48 -10.83
N LEU A 46 -2.79 11.52 -11.32
CA LEU A 46 -3.51 10.50 -10.53
C LEU A 46 -2.58 9.51 -9.82
N GLY A 47 -1.42 9.22 -10.38
CA GLY A 47 -0.46 8.26 -9.83
C GLY A 47 0.14 8.70 -8.49
N ASN A 48 0.48 9.97 -8.34
CA ASN A 48 1.00 10.50 -7.08
C ASN A 48 -0.05 10.43 -5.95
N LYS A 49 -1.33 10.60 -6.26
CA LYS A 49 -2.41 10.45 -5.29
C LYS A 49 -2.58 8.99 -4.85
N PHE A 50 -2.51 8.05 -5.80
CA PHE A 50 -2.55 6.63 -5.50
C PHE A 50 -1.44 6.22 -4.52
N LEU A 51 -0.20 6.57 -4.83
CA LEU A 51 0.96 6.26 -3.98
C LEU A 51 0.91 6.96 -2.61
N SER A 52 0.34 8.19 -2.52
CA SER A 52 0.14 8.83 -1.23
C SER A 52 -0.86 8.07 -0.36
N HIS A 53 -1.95 7.58 -0.93
CA HIS A 53 -2.94 6.79 -0.20
C HIS A 53 -2.40 5.45 0.29
N ILE A 54 -1.55 4.78 -0.52
CA ILE A 54 -0.87 3.55 -0.07
C ILE A 54 0.01 3.80 1.16
N ARG A 55 0.68 4.95 1.23
CA ARG A 55 1.55 5.31 2.36
C ARG A 55 0.80 5.68 3.64
N GLU A 56 -0.49 5.95 3.55
CA GLU A 56 -1.34 6.35 4.68
C GLU A 56 -2.06 5.17 5.34
N VAL A 57 -1.98 3.96 4.76
CA VAL A 57 -2.66 2.77 5.26
C VAL A 57 -1.68 1.78 5.88
N ASP A 58 -2.17 0.97 6.83
CA ASP A 58 -1.36 -0.03 7.52
C ASP A 58 -1.17 -1.32 6.70
N ALA A 59 -2.12 -1.61 5.80
CA ALA A 59 -2.10 -2.77 4.91
C ALA A 59 -2.85 -2.48 3.60
N VAL A 60 -2.48 -3.18 2.53
CA VAL A 60 -3.10 -3.06 1.21
C VAL A 60 -3.69 -4.40 0.82
N ILE A 61 -4.95 -4.38 0.35
CA ILE A 61 -5.60 -5.54 -0.28
C ILE A 61 -5.55 -5.31 -1.79
N HIS A 62 -4.86 -6.20 -2.49
CA HIS A 62 -4.73 -6.16 -3.92
C HIS A 62 -5.82 -7.03 -4.56
N MET A 63 -6.78 -6.39 -5.24
CA MET A 63 -7.86 -7.06 -5.94
C MET A 63 -7.50 -7.20 -7.43
N ILE A 64 -7.35 -8.43 -7.89
CA ILE A 64 -6.99 -8.76 -9.27
C ILE A 64 -8.15 -9.47 -9.95
N ARG A 65 -8.47 -9.06 -11.16
CA ARG A 65 -9.52 -9.70 -11.97
C ARG A 65 -8.97 -10.95 -12.65
N CYS A 66 -9.58 -12.10 -12.36
CA CYS A 66 -9.18 -13.41 -12.89
C CYS A 66 -10.29 -14.07 -13.74
N PHE A 67 -11.25 -13.30 -14.23
CA PHE A 67 -12.38 -13.82 -15.03
C PHE A 67 -12.75 -12.86 -16.16
N ASP A 68 -13.25 -13.41 -17.25
CA ASP A 68 -13.78 -12.65 -18.38
C ASP A 68 -15.25 -12.28 -18.15
N SER A 69 -15.65 -11.07 -18.52
CA SER A 69 -17.03 -10.60 -18.52
C SER A 69 -17.17 -9.39 -19.43
N ASP A 70 -18.13 -9.39 -20.30
CA ASP A 70 -18.45 -8.28 -21.20
C ASP A 70 -19.11 -7.10 -20.45
N ASP A 71 -19.72 -7.36 -19.29
CA ASP A 71 -20.41 -6.34 -18.49
C ASP A 71 -19.46 -5.46 -17.66
N ILE A 72 -18.21 -5.89 -17.49
CA ILE A 72 -17.24 -5.19 -16.65
C ILE A 72 -16.12 -4.65 -17.53
N GLN A 73 -16.03 -3.34 -17.61
CA GLN A 73 -14.93 -2.68 -18.34
C GLN A 73 -13.57 -2.97 -17.70
N ASN A 74 -12.61 -3.30 -18.54
CA ASN A 74 -11.21 -3.42 -18.14
C ASN A 74 -10.39 -2.25 -18.71
N VAL A 75 -9.32 -1.87 -18.04
CA VAL A 75 -8.39 -0.85 -18.54
C VAL A 75 -7.62 -1.37 -19.75
N ASN A 76 -7.27 -2.64 -19.72
CA ASN A 76 -6.65 -3.36 -20.84
C ASN A 76 -7.72 -4.13 -21.66
N PRO A 77 -7.51 -4.34 -22.95
CA PRO A 77 -8.49 -5.06 -23.78
C PRO A 77 -8.71 -6.52 -23.38
N ASP A 78 -7.72 -7.13 -22.78
CA ASP A 78 -7.68 -8.53 -22.33
C ASP A 78 -7.48 -8.62 -20.81
N VAL A 79 -7.98 -9.70 -20.21
CA VAL A 79 -7.80 -10.00 -18.79
C VAL A 79 -6.52 -10.83 -18.63
N ASP A 80 -5.52 -10.25 -17.99
CA ASP A 80 -4.27 -10.91 -17.65
C ASP A 80 -3.89 -10.59 -16.20
N PRO A 81 -4.24 -11.48 -15.26
CA PRO A 81 -4.02 -11.24 -13.82
C PRO A 81 -2.53 -11.10 -13.45
N ILE A 82 -1.66 -11.83 -14.15
CA ILE A 82 -0.21 -11.80 -13.86
C ILE A 82 0.37 -10.46 -14.29
N ARG A 83 0.08 -10.03 -15.52
CA ARG A 83 0.49 -8.73 -16.03
C ARG A 83 -0.03 -7.58 -15.15
N ASP A 84 -1.29 -7.65 -14.71
CA ASP A 84 -1.88 -6.60 -13.89
C ASP A 84 -1.23 -6.54 -12.50
N LEU A 85 -0.86 -7.70 -11.93
CA LEU A 85 -0.07 -7.78 -10.71
C LEU A 85 1.32 -7.15 -10.89
N GLU A 86 2.06 -7.57 -11.90
CA GLU A 86 3.41 -7.10 -12.19
C GLU A 86 3.48 -5.59 -12.41
N ILE A 87 2.46 -5.01 -13.08
CA ILE A 87 2.37 -3.55 -13.27
C ILE A 87 2.31 -2.83 -11.93
N ILE A 88 1.46 -3.28 -11.01
CA ILE A 88 1.28 -2.64 -9.71
C ILE A 88 2.52 -2.79 -8.85
N GLU A 89 3.11 -3.98 -8.80
CA GLU A 89 4.35 -4.23 -8.07
C GLU A 89 5.50 -3.36 -8.58
N THR A 90 5.65 -3.27 -9.91
CA THR A 90 6.68 -2.42 -10.53
C THR A 90 6.49 -0.95 -10.17
N GLU A 91 5.25 -0.42 -10.23
CA GLU A 91 4.98 0.97 -9.89
C GLU A 91 5.25 1.27 -8.41
N MET A 92 4.94 0.33 -7.51
CA MET A 92 5.25 0.44 -6.09
C MET A 92 6.78 0.45 -5.85
N MET A 93 7.52 -0.47 -6.49
CA MET A 93 8.98 -0.52 -6.40
C MET A 93 9.63 0.76 -6.90
N LEU A 94 9.17 1.31 -8.02
CA LEU A 94 9.66 2.58 -8.56
C LEU A 94 9.39 3.75 -7.63
N ALA A 95 8.23 3.77 -6.96
CA ALA A 95 7.90 4.79 -5.97
C ALA A 95 8.78 4.71 -4.72
N ASP A 96 9.09 3.51 -4.26
CA ASP A 96 9.99 3.29 -3.14
C ASP A 96 11.42 3.69 -3.49
N LEU A 97 11.89 3.33 -4.67
CA LEU A 97 13.18 3.75 -5.21
C LEU A 97 13.32 5.29 -5.21
N GLU A 98 12.33 5.98 -5.77
CA GLU A 98 12.31 7.45 -5.79
C GLU A 98 12.34 8.05 -4.37
N SER A 99 11.59 7.44 -3.45
CA SER A 99 11.54 7.87 -2.04
C SER A 99 12.90 7.73 -1.35
N ILE A 100 13.60 6.61 -1.57
CA ILE A 100 14.94 6.35 -1.02
C ILE A 100 15.94 7.32 -1.63
N GLN A 101 15.93 7.52 -2.94
CA GLN A 101 16.81 8.45 -3.63
C GLN A 101 16.67 9.90 -3.12
N LYS A 102 15.43 10.38 -2.98
CA LYS A 102 15.15 11.71 -2.41
C LYS A 102 15.67 11.88 -0.98
N ARG A 103 15.58 10.82 -0.16
CA ARG A 103 16.15 10.83 1.20
C ARG A 103 17.66 10.86 1.20
N LEU A 104 18.31 10.09 0.33
CA LEU A 104 19.77 10.09 0.18
C LEU A 104 20.27 11.47 -0.27
N GLU A 105 19.64 12.12 -1.24
CA GLU A 105 19.99 13.45 -1.71
C GLU A 105 19.87 14.52 -0.61
N LYS A 106 18.81 14.46 0.20
CA LYS A 106 18.62 15.36 1.34
C LYS A 106 19.67 15.14 2.42
N ASN A 107 20.05 13.90 2.65
CA ASN A 107 20.99 13.52 3.69
C ASN A 107 22.43 13.88 3.30
N ASN A 108 22.79 13.82 2.02
CA ASN A 108 24.11 14.28 1.54
C ASN A 108 24.32 15.80 1.71
N LYS A 109 23.26 16.58 1.92
CA LYS A 109 23.32 18.06 2.12
C LYS A 109 23.32 18.49 3.59
N LYS A 110 23.21 17.57 4.54
CA LYS A 110 23.18 17.85 5.99
C LYS A 110 24.14 16.89 6.68
N ASN A 111 24.75 17.29 7.81
CA ASN A 111 25.50 16.39 8.70
C ASN A 111 24.52 15.33 9.25
N VAL A 112 24.42 14.22 8.58
CA VAL A 112 23.51 13.12 8.92
C VAL A 112 24.30 12.01 9.57
N ASP A 113 23.65 11.31 10.48
CA ASP A 113 24.07 10.09 11.13
C ASP A 113 24.57 9.07 10.08
N GLU A 114 25.81 8.65 10.17
CA GLU A 114 26.46 7.71 9.26
C GLU A 114 25.68 6.37 9.19
N ASP A 115 25.08 5.95 10.29
CA ASP A 115 24.28 4.72 10.35
C ASP A 115 23.00 4.83 9.52
N GLN A 116 22.32 5.97 9.55
CA GLN A 116 21.15 6.21 8.69
C GLN A 116 21.53 6.19 7.21
N LEU A 117 22.68 6.77 6.86
CA LEU A 117 23.14 6.79 5.48
C LEU A 117 23.50 5.38 4.98
N LYS A 118 24.08 4.56 5.84
CA LYS A 118 24.39 3.15 5.55
C LYS A 118 23.11 2.32 5.32
N ILE A 119 22.11 2.49 6.18
CA ILE A 119 20.81 1.80 6.03
C ILE A 119 20.12 2.20 4.72
N LEU A 120 20.11 3.48 4.37
CA LEU A 120 19.51 3.95 3.13
C LEU A 120 20.22 3.40 1.88
N LYS A 121 21.55 3.26 1.90
CA LYS A 121 22.29 2.64 0.80
C LYS A 121 21.96 1.16 0.65
N ILE A 122 21.89 0.40 1.75
CA ILE A 122 21.48 -1.00 1.72
C ILE A 122 20.05 -1.15 1.18
N ALA A 123 19.13 -0.28 1.61
CA ALA A 123 17.76 -0.28 1.12
C ALA A 123 17.68 0.04 -0.38
N LEU A 124 18.52 0.94 -0.89
CA LEU A 124 18.62 1.26 -2.31
C LEU A 124 19.11 0.05 -3.11
N ASP A 125 20.16 -0.60 -2.66
CA ASP A 125 20.72 -1.78 -3.33
C ASP A 125 19.69 -2.93 -3.38
N LEU A 126 18.95 -3.17 -2.29
CA LEU A 126 17.89 -4.16 -2.23
C LEU A 126 16.72 -3.82 -3.16
N SER A 127 16.32 -2.56 -3.23
CA SER A 127 15.26 -2.11 -4.15
C SER A 127 15.63 -2.32 -5.61
N LEU A 128 16.90 -2.10 -5.99
CA LEU A 128 17.38 -2.29 -7.37
C LEU A 128 17.48 -3.76 -7.80
N ILE A 129 17.54 -4.71 -6.86
CA ILE A 129 17.58 -6.15 -7.18
C ILE A 129 16.22 -6.66 -7.68
N HIS A 130 15.13 -5.99 -7.29
CA HIS A 130 13.76 -6.40 -7.57
C HIS A 130 13.10 -5.64 -8.73
N ILE A 131 13.75 -4.66 -9.33
CA ILE A 131 13.33 -3.91 -10.53
C ILE A 131 14.08 -4.44 -11.75
#